data_d24175d0221a635497605285acd88b2d
#
_entry.id   d24175d0221a635497605285acd88b2d
#
_cell.length_a   1.000
_cell.length_b   1.000
_cell.length_c   1.000
_cell.angle_alpha   90.00
_cell.angle_beta   90.00
_cell.angle_gamma   90.00
#
_symmetry.space_group_name_H-M   'P 1'
#
loop_
_entity.id
_entity.type
_entity.pdbx_description
1 polymer ?
#
loop_
_entity_poly.entity_id
_entity_poly.type
_entity_poly.pdbx_seq_one_letter_code
_entity_poly.pdbx_strand_id
1 'polypeptide(L)'
;MRRLSILPSVLVVLVLADARRADSQTIADQGNVTYGLRVSVDEVNLTFHAMDAHGLPVNDLKLEELSLRDNGRSPGNILAFQTLRDVPIRAGILMDTSGSMRDFLAANRAIAIEYAQRLLRQQVDRAFVMDFGHFSKIAQPWTSDPTALITGIRTVSAGREDFLGGTAMFDSIFWACYSEFGRIDHVGTGDFILVFSDGEDNASHTSLDEVVTACQRTHTAIYSFRADPKSSFFSGGGATLAELASKTGGRVFHDNGSEAEIYDDLRMIEADLRNEYRLVYKPAALKHDGSFHRIELKGPERVESIVIRSGYYAPKH
;
A
#
# COMPACT_ATOMS: atom_id res chain seq x y z
N MET A 1 -4.79 -31.40 -75.92
CA MET A 1 -4.30 -30.06 -76.15
C MET A 1 -3.32 -29.74 -75.04
N ARG A 2 -2.09 -29.44 -75.44
CA ARG A 2 -0.85 -29.53 -74.64
C ARG A 2 -0.74 -28.35 -73.63
N ARG A 3 -0.45 -28.66 -72.38
CA ARG A 3 0.00 -27.70 -71.39
C ARG A 3 1.50 -27.51 -71.50
N LEU A 4 1.94 -26.28 -71.60
CA LEU A 4 3.35 -25.91 -71.55
C LEU A 4 3.64 -25.34 -70.11
N SER A 5 4.56 -26.04 -69.44
CA SER A 5 5.10 -25.60 -68.11
C SER A 5 6.35 -24.77 -68.38
N ILE A 6 6.44 -23.60 -67.79
CA ILE A 6 7.63 -22.75 -67.78
C ILE A 6 8.19 -22.73 -66.39
N LEU A 7 9.40 -23.28 -66.17
CA LEU A 7 10.20 -23.10 -64.97
C LEU A 7 11.02 -21.81 -65.11
N PRO A 8 11.16 -21.02 -64.00
CA PRO A 8 12.15 -19.97 -63.98
C PRO A 8 13.50 -20.47 -63.46
N SER A 9 14.53 -20.13 -64.21
CA SER A 9 15.95 -20.42 -63.93
C SER A 9 16.43 -19.56 -62.73
N VAL A 10 17.07 -20.21 -61.78
CA VAL A 10 17.79 -19.55 -60.69
C VAL A 10 19.19 -19.20 -61.17
N LEU A 11 19.51 -17.91 -61.20
CA LEU A 11 20.85 -17.39 -61.50
C LEU A 11 21.65 -17.34 -60.19
N VAL A 12 22.67 -18.22 -60.09
CA VAL A 12 23.65 -18.19 -59.01
C VAL A 12 24.78 -17.26 -59.41
N VAL A 13 24.90 -16.12 -58.69
CA VAL A 13 26.05 -15.20 -58.82
C VAL A 13 27.07 -15.57 -57.76
N LEU A 14 28.19 -16.14 -58.19
CA LEU A 14 29.39 -16.35 -57.39
C LEU A 14 30.13 -15.01 -57.27
N VAL A 15 30.20 -14.45 -56.08
CA VAL A 15 31.09 -13.31 -55.75
C VAL A 15 32.35 -13.88 -55.10
N LEU A 16 33.47 -13.83 -55.81
CA LEU A 16 34.80 -14.06 -55.25
C LEU A 16 35.20 -12.86 -54.41
N ALA A 17 35.34 -13.04 -53.12
CA ALA A 17 35.87 -12.01 -52.23
C ALA A 17 37.35 -12.25 -51.95
N ASP A 18 38.16 -11.28 -52.31
CA ASP A 18 39.59 -11.18 -52.01
C ASP A 18 39.86 -11.18 -50.51
N ALA A 19 40.66 -12.14 -50.08
CA ALA A 19 41.20 -12.22 -48.75
C ALA A 19 42.32 -11.18 -48.54
N ARG A 20 42.00 -10.02 -48.00
CA ARG A 20 43.02 -9.16 -47.41
C ARG A 20 43.15 -9.50 -45.92
N ARG A 21 44.34 -9.96 -45.55
CA ARG A 21 44.75 -10.08 -44.13
C ARG A 21 44.64 -8.72 -43.47
N ALA A 22 43.75 -8.61 -42.49
CA ALA A 22 43.77 -7.54 -41.51
C ALA A 22 44.27 -8.15 -40.20
N ASP A 23 45.24 -7.47 -39.63
CA ASP A 23 45.89 -7.80 -38.37
C ASP A 23 44.88 -8.00 -37.26
N SER A 24 45.01 -9.09 -36.54
CA SER A 24 44.28 -9.35 -35.30
C SER A 24 44.79 -8.43 -34.21
N GLN A 25 44.16 -7.27 -34.05
CA GLN A 25 44.19 -6.57 -32.78
C GLN A 25 43.25 -7.30 -31.83
N THR A 26 43.85 -7.92 -30.83
CA THR A 26 43.18 -8.48 -29.67
C THR A 26 42.46 -7.38 -28.95
N ILE A 27 41.17 -7.23 -29.22
CA ILE A 27 40.30 -6.41 -28.36
C ILE A 27 40.17 -7.22 -27.07
N ALA A 28 40.84 -6.75 -26.04
CA ALA A 28 40.62 -7.21 -24.67
C ALA A 28 39.12 -7.09 -24.37
N ASP A 29 38.50 -8.23 -24.12
CA ASP A 29 37.16 -8.34 -23.55
C ASP A 29 37.16 -7.57 -22.22
N GLN A 30 36.74 -6.32 -22.28
CA GLN A 30 36.37 -5.58 -21.05
C GLN A 30 35.09 -6.22 -20.55
N GLY A 31 35.28 -7.26 -19.73
CA GLY A 31 34.22 -7.87 -18.95
C GLY A 31 33.43 -6.75 -18.31
N ASN A 32 32.19 -6.61 -18.73
CA ASN A 32 31.20 -5.73 -18.16
C ASN A 32 30.93 -6.26 -16.74
N VAL A 33 31.77 -5.83 -15.77
CA VAL A 33 31.55 -6.10 -14.37
C VAL A 33 30.33 -5.25 -14.00
N THR A 34 29.16 -5.85 -14.13
CA THR A 34 27.92 -5.34 -13.57
C THR A 34 28.12 -5.42 -12.05
N TYR A 35 28.59 -4.34 -11.46
CA TYR A 35 28.54 -4.12 -10.02
C TYR A 35 27.05 -4.01 -9.65
N GLY A 36 26.42 -5.14 -9.45
CA GLY A 36 25.18 -5.22 -8.72
C GLY A 36 25.49 -4.79 -7.29
N LEU A 37 25.35 -3.50 -7.01
CA LEU A 37 25.33 -2.99 -5.65
C LEU A 37 24.10 -3.62 -5.00
N ARG A 38 24.25 -4.80 -4.38
CA ARG A 38 23.29 -5.30 -3.39
C ARG A 38 23.50 -4.43 -2.16
N VAL A 39 22.87 -3.26 -2.15
CA VAL A 39 22.66 -2.51 -0.94
C VAL A 39 21.63 -3.32 -0.15
N SER A 40 22.11 -4.20 0.73
CA SER A 40 21.29 -4.72 1.82
C SER A 40 21.04 -3.53 2.74
N VAL A 41 19.94 -2.85 2.55
CA VAL A 41 19.59 -1.69 3.37
C VAL A 41 18.92 -2.26 4.62
N ASP A 42 19.73 -2.54 5.63
CA ASP A 42 19.26 -2.89 6.97
C ASP A 42 18.68 -1.64 7.68
N GLU A 43 17.90 -0.87 6.94
CA GLU A 43 17.32 0.37 7.42
C GLU A 43 15.80 0.20 7.60
N VAL A 44 15.33 0.69 8.74
CA VAL A 44 13.89 0.73 9.02
C VAL A 44 13.41 2.15 8.82
N ASN A 45 12.49 2.31 7.88
CA ASN A 45 11.80 3.57 7.63
C ASN A 45 10.45 3.54 8.35
N LEU A 46 10.23 4.46 9.27
CA LEU A 46 9.00 4.62 10.04
C LEU A 46 8.33 5.92 9.66
N THR A 47 7.04 5.87 9.42
CA THR A 47 6.16 7.03 9.46
C THR A 47 5.30 6.98 10.70
N PHE A 48 5.02 8.11 11.31
CA PHE A 48 4.15 8.21 12.49
C PHE A 48 3.53 9.59 12.62
N HIS A 49 2.43 9.65 13.36
CA HIS A 49 1.74 10.89 13.71
C HIS A 49 1.72 11.03 15.21
N ALA A 50 1.79 12.27 15.69
CA ALA A 50 1.71 12.61 17.12
C ALA A 50 0.56 13.58 17.36
N MET A 51 -0.24 13.31 18.37
CA MET A 51 -1.39 14.12 18.74
C MET A 51 -1.31 14.55 20.21
N ASP A 52 -1.83 15.72 20.49
CA ASP A 52 -2.02 16.22 21.85
C ASP A 52 -3.29 15.64 22.52
N ALA A 53 -3.56 16.04 23.75
CA ALA A 53 -4.74 15.62 24.51
C ALA A 53 -6.09 16.09 23.90
N HIS A 54 -6.06 17.01 22.94
CA HIS A 54 -7.23 17.50 22.21
C HIS A 54 -7.39 16.81 20.84
N GLY A 55 -6.53 15.86 20.52
CA GLY A 55 -6.51 15.21 19.21
C GLY A 55 -5.95 16.09 18.08
N LEU A 56 -5.25 17.17 18.40
CA LEU A 56 -4.63 18.04 17.41
C LEU A 56 -3.21 17.55 17.09
N PRO A 57 -2.78 17.62 15.81
CA PRO A 57 -1.45 17.22 15.41
C PRO A 57 -0.35 18.03 16.11
N VAL A 58 0.61 17.36 16.71
CA VAL A 58 1.84 17.97 17.25
C VAL A 58 2.89 17.97 16.14
N ASN A 59 3.18 19.15 15.59
CA ASN A 59 3.98 19.29 14.35
C ASN A 59 5.39 19.85 14.58
N ASP A 60 5.82 20.00 15.84
CA ASP A 60 7.08 20.63 16.23
C ASP A 60 7.99 19.70 17.04
N LEU A 61 7.78 18.38 16.95
CA LEU A 61 8.61 17.39 17.62
C LEU A 61 10.05 17.45 17.13
N LYS A 62 10.99 17.29 18.05
CA LYS A 62 12.41 17.13 17.79
C LYS A 62 12.85 15.71 18.08
N LEU A 63 13.88 15.25 17.39
CA LEU A 63 14.40 13.90 17.57
C LEU A 63 14.80 13.62 19.02
N GLU A 64 15.36 14.60 19.69
CA GLU A 64 15.84 14.50 21.09
C GLU A 64 14.69 14.28 22.11
N GLU A 65 13.47 14.59 21.71
CA GLU A 65 12.27 14.40 22.55
C GLU A 65 11.68 12.99 22.40
N LEU A 66 12.18 12.20 21.44
CA LEU A 66 11.65 10.89 21.11
C LEU A 66 12.48 9.78 21.74
N SER A 67 11.80 8.76 22.25
CA SER A 67 12.42 7.52 22.72
C SER A 67 11.96 6.34 21.87
N LEU A 68 12.85 5.85 20.99
CA LEU A 68 12.60 4.71 20.10
C LEU A 68 13.20 3.43 20.68
N ARG A 69 12.44 2.34 20.65
CA ARG A 69 12.92 0.98 20.94
C ARG A 69 12.48 0.01 19.84
N ASP A 70 13.41 -0.84 19.46
CA ASP A 70 13.22 -1.95 18.52
C ASP A 70 13.52 -3.25 19.26
N ASN A 71 12.51 -4.11 19.46
CA ASN A 71 12.58 -5.27 20.33
C ASN A 71 13.17 -4.95 21.73
N GLY A 72 12.74 -3.81 22.30
CA GLY A 72 13.19 -3.34 23.61
C GLY A 72 14.59 -2.73 23.65
N ARG A 73 15.32 -2.67 22.52
CA ARG A 73 16.67 -2.08 22.42
C ARG A 73 16.61 -0.71 21.76
N SER A 74 17.51 0.18 22.15
CA SER A 74 17.71 1.43 21.43
C SER A 74 18.26 1.14 20.03
N PRO A 75 17.91 1.94 19.01
CA PRO A 75 18.45 1.77 17.65
C PRO A 75 19.98 1.90 17.64
N GLY A 76 20.61 1.26 16.66
CA GLY A 76 22.07 1.39 16.50
C GLY A 76 22.47 2.77 16.03
N ASN A 77 21.73 3.34 15.11
CA ASN A 77 21.94 4.69 14.58
C ASN A 77 20.63 5.25 14.00
N ILE A 78 20.34 6.51 14.25
CA ILE A 78 19.30 7.27 13.57
C ILE A 78 19.93 7.92 12.34
N LEU A 79 19.35 7.66 11.16
CA LEU A 79 19.87 8.12 9.88
C LEU A 79 19.18 9.38 9.40
N ALA A 80 17.88 9.51 9.65
CA ALA A 80 17.09 10.69 9.28
C ALA A 80 15.90 10.87 10.22
N PHE A 81 15.54 12.12 10.45
CA PHE A 81 14.31 12.54 11.08
C PHE A 81 13.78 13.76 10.33
N GLN A 82 12.55 13.68 9.83
CA GLN A 82 11.94 14.71 8.99
C GLN A 82 10.47 14.87 9.34
N THR A 83 9.98 16.11 9.29
CA THR A 83 8.54 16.40 9.32
C THR A 83 8.05 16.49 7.89
N LEU A 84 7.06 15.68 7.55
CA LEU A 84 6.40 15.70 6.26
C LEU A 84 5.09 16.48 6.42
N ARG A 85 5.03 17.70 5.85
CA ARG A 85 3.84 18.56 5.88
C ARG A 85 3.27 18.68 4.49
N ASP A 86 1.94 18.73 4.39
CA ASP A 86 1.22 18.98 3.13
C ASP A 86 1.61 18.03 1.98
N VAL A 87 2.09 16.83 2.31
CA VAL A 87 2.46 15.85 1.29
C VAL A 87 1.27 15.49 0.40
N PRO A 88 1.50 15.16 -0.88
CA PRO A 88 0.48 14.54 -1.71
C PRO A 88 -0.01 13.23 -1.10
N ILE A 89 -1.31 13.01 -1.13
CA ILE A 89 -1.93 11.77 -0.65
C ILE A 89 -2.23 10.86 -1.84
N ARG A 90 -1.95 9.55 -1.66
CA ARG A 90 -2.39 8.50 -2.56
C ARG A 90 -3.26 7.52 -1.80
N ALA A 91 -4.52 7.40 -2.22
CA ALA A 91 -5.52 6.59 -1.55
C ALA A 91 -5.99 5.41 -2.41
N GLY A 92 -6.04 4.22 -1.82
CA GLY A 92 -6.81 3.09 -2.36
C GLY A 92 -8.13 2.98 -1.61
N ILE A 93 -9.26 3.05 -2.29
CA ILE A 93 -10.58 2.83 -1.70
C ILE A 93 -11.01 1.41 -2.06
N LEU A 94 -10.98 0.50 -1.09
CA LEU A 94 -11.32 -0.90 -1.25
C LEU A 94 -12.67 -1.18 -0.60
N MET A 95 -13.63 -1.64 -1.38
CA MET A 95 -15.01 -1.84 -0.95
C MET A 95 -15.39 -3.31 -1.04
N ASP A 96 -15.67 -3.91 0.10
CA ASP A 96 -16.18 -5.28 0.20
C ASP A 96 -17.60 -5.36 -0.34
N THR A 97 -17.81 -6.24 -1.30
CA THR A 97 -19.10 -6.51 -1.95
C THR A 97 -19.67 -7.90 -1.63
N SER A 98 -19.07 -8.58 -0.65
CA SER A 98 -19.55 -9.88 -0.17
C SER A 98 -20.98 -9.80 0.34
N GLY A 99 -21.61 -10.98 0.52
CA GLY A 99 -23.01 -11.07 0.92
C GLY A 99 -23.31 -10.41 2.26
N SER A 100 -22.41 -10.46 3.24
CA SER A 100 -22.53 -9.84 4.56
C SER A 100 -22.54 -8.32 4.50
N MET A 101 -21.88 -7.74 3.49
CA MET A 101 -21.73 -6.28 3.32
C MET A 101 -22.90 -5.61 2.57
N ARG A 102 -23.87 -6.38 2.09
CA ARG A 102 -24.98 -5.86 1.27
C ARG A 102 -25.72 -4.69 1.92
N ASP A 103 -26.02 -4.80 3.21
CA ASP A 103 -26.80 -3.79 3.95
C ASP A 103 -25.95 -2.56 4.29
N PHE A 104 -24.64 -2.68 4.32
CA PHE A 104 -23.68 -1.62 4.65
C PHE A 104 -23.18 -0.83 3.43
N LEU A 105 -23.33 -1.39 2.23
CA LEU A 105 -22.72 -0.82 1.03
C LEU A 105 -23.18 0.61 0.73
N ALA A 106 -24.43 0.95 1.06
CA ALA A 106 -24.96 2.32 0.85
C ALA A 106 -24.26 3.33 1.77
N ALA A 107 -24.06 2.98 3.04
CA ALA A 107 -23.34 3.79 4.02
C ALA A 107 -21.86 3.92 3.64
N ASN A 108 -21.22 2.81 3.30
CA ASN A 108 -19.82 2.78 2.89
C ASN A 108 -19.54 3.63 1.65
N ARG A 109 -20.46 3.62 0.67
CA ARG A 109 -20.39 4.54 -0.49
C ARG A 109 -20.51 5.99 -0.06
N ALA A 110 -21.39 6.32 0.88
CA ALA A 110 -21.56 7.68 1.35
C ALA A 110 -20.26 8.18 2.02
N ILE A 111 -19.62 7.37 2.85
CA ILE A 111 -18.33 7.69 3.48
C ILE A 111 -17.23 7.88 2.42
N ALA A 112 -17.14 6.97 1.45
CA ALA A 112 -16.16 7.06 0.37
C ALA A 112 -16.38 8.30 -0.53
N ILE A 113 -17.63 8.68 -0.78
CA ILE A 113 -17.99 9.90 -1.52
C ILE A 113 -17.63 11.14 -0.71
N GLU A 114 -17.88 11.14 0.59
CA GLU A 114 -17.51 12.24 1.47
C GLU A 114 -15.99 12.48 1.45
N TYR A 115 -15.19 11.41 1.52
CA TYR A 115 -13.74 11.51 1.33
C TYR A 115 -13.39 12.15 -0.02
N ALA A 116 -13.97 11.67 -1.12
CA ALA A 116 -13.69 12.17 -2.46
C ALA A 116 -14.05 13.65 -2.63
N GLN A 117 -15.13 14.11 -2.00
CA GLN A 117 -15.64 15.48 -2.13
C GLN A 117 -14.88 16.50 -1.28
N ARG A 118 -14.47 16.10 -0.07
CA ARG A 118 -13.96 17.06 0.93
C ARG A 118 -12.47 16.97 1.17
N LEU A 119 -11.88 15.78 1.04
CA LEU A 119 -10.50 15.55 1.44
C LEU A 119 -9.54 15.38 0.27
N LEU A 120 -10.00 14.94 -0.88
CA LEU A 120 -9.17 14.79 -2.07
C LEU A 120 -8.84 16.17 -2.68
N ARG A 121 -7.58 16.60 -2.60
CA ARG A 121 -7.10 17.84 -3.25
C ARG A 121 -6.87 17.59 -4.73
N GLN A 122 -7.66 18.26 -5.57
CA GLN A 122 -7.54 18.14 -7.02
C GLN A 122 -6.11 18.48 -7.49
N GLN A 123 -5.61 17.71 -8.45
CA GLN A 123 -4.29 17.84 -9.07
C GLN A 123 -3.09 17.53 -8.14
N VAL A 124 -3.32 17.40 -6.84
CA VAL A 124 -2.27 17.08 -5.86
C VAL A 124 -2.40 15.64 -5.40
N ASP A 125 -3.57 15.28 -4.87
CA ASP A 125 -3.85 13.95 -4.37
C ASP A 125 -4.39 13.05 -5.49
N ARG A 126 -4.25 11.73 -5.34
CA ARG A 126 -4.78 10.75 -6.29
C ARG A 126 -5.42 9.60 -5.54
N ALA A 127 -6.48 9.05 -6.11
CA ALA A 127 -7.11 7.86 -5.55
C ALA A 127 -7.54 6.89 -6.65
N PHE A 128 -7.69 5.62 -6.29
CA PHE A 128 -8.36 4.61 -7.09
C PHE A 128 -9.47 3.94 -6.28
N VAL A 129 -10.41 3.30 -6.96
CA VAL A 129 -11.47 2.50 -6.32
C VAL A 129 -11.37 1.07 -6.82
N MET A 130 -11.43 0.14 -5.89
CA MET A 130 -11.48 -1.28 -6.14
C MET A 130 -12.65 -1.91 -5.36
N ASP A 131 -13.46 -2.71 -6.00
CA ASP A 131 -14.39 -3.61 -5.32
C ASP A 131 -13.78 -5.00 -5.19
N PHE A 132 -14.16 -5.72 -4.14
CA PHE A 132 -13.75 -7.09 -3.92
C PHE A 132 -14.84 -7.92 -3.25
N GLY A 133 -14.86 -9.19 -3.60
CA GLY A 133 -15.57 -10.30 -2.99
C GLY A 133 -14.66 -11.48 -3.15
N HIS A 134 -15.08 -12.52 -3.90
CA HIS A 134 -14.19 -13.62 -4.26
C HIS A 134 -13.07 -13.18 -5.21
N PHE A 135 -13.32 -12.20 -6.08
CA PHE A 135 -12.36 -11.57 -6.97
C PHE A 135 -12.34 -10.06 -6.77
N SER A 136 -11.19 -9.46 -7.07
CA SER A 136 -11.01 -8.00 -7.04
C SER A 136 -11.18 -7.39 -8.43
N LYS A 137 -11.72 -6.16 -8.48
CA LYS A 137 -11.87 -5.40 -9.72
C LYS A 137 -11.62 -3.92 -9.47
N ILE A 138 -10.83 -3.27 -10.33
CA ILE A 138 -10.72 -1.82 -10.36
C ILE A 138 -12.01 -1.22 -10.92
N ALA A 139 -12.75 -0.52 -10.07
CA ALA A 139 -13.95 0.23 -10.44
C ALA A 139 -13.58 1.61 -11.01
N GLN A 140 -12.52 2.23 -10.48
CA GLN A 140 -11.94 3.49 -10.98
C GLN A 140 -10.42 3.43 -10.87
N PRO A 141 -9.68 3.52 -11.98
CA PRO A 141 -8.23 3.67 -11.95
C PRO A 141 -7.79 4.98 -11.28
N TRP A 142 -6.49 5.11 -10.99
CA TRP A 142 -5.91 6.30 -10.38
C TRP A 142 -6.37 7.59 -11.04
N THR A 143 -6.97 8.48 -10.26
CA THR A 143 -7.45 9.79 -10.69
C THR A 143 -7.24 10.85 -9.60
N SER A 144 -7.10 12.11 -10.00
CA SER A 144 -7.19 13.29 -9.13
C SER A 144 -8.53 14.04 -9.29
N ASP A 145 -9.43 13.51 -10.12
CA ASP A 145 -10.76 14.10 -10.34
C ASP A 145 -11.78 13.48 -9.39
N PRO A 146 -12.33 14.25 -8.43
CA PRO A 146 -13.35 13.78 -7.53
C PRO A 146 -14.60 13.25 -8.24
N THR A 147 -14.96 13.81 -9.40
CA THR A 147 -16.15 13.38 -10.16
C THR A 147 -15.97 11.98 -10.72
N ALA A 148 -14.81 11.70 -11.29
CA ALA A 148 -14.45 10.37 -11.76
C ALA A 148 -14.43 9.36 -10.61
N LEU A 149 -13.84 9.74 -9.46
CA LEU A 149 -13.79 8.89 -8.28
C LEU A 149 -15.19 8.56 -7.75
N ILE A 150 -16.07 9.57 -7.61
CA ILE A 150 -17.46 9.39 -7.18
C ILE A 150 -18.24 8.49 -8.14
N THR A 151 -18.00 8.66 -9.44
CA THR A 151 -18.61 7.81 -10.45
C THR A 151 -18.19 6.35 -10.26
N GLY A 152 -16.90 6.10 -10.07
CA GLY A 152 -16.37 4.76 -9.78
C GLY A 152 -16.97 4.16 -8.50
N ILE A 153 -17.04 4.91 -7.40
CA ILE A 153 -17.66 4.48 -6.14
C ILE A 153 -19.12 4.06 -6.35
N ARG A 154 -19.87 4.80 -7.13
CA ARG A 154 -21.28 4.49 -7.42
C ARG A 154 -21.47 3.24 -8.27
N THR A 155 -20.47 2.80 -9.03
CA THR A 155 -20.55 1.56 -9.82
C THR A 155 -20.31 0.30 -8.99
N VAL A 156 -19.70 0.43 -7.80
CA VAL A 156 -19.52 -0.69 -6.89
C VAL A 156 -20.89 -1.21 -6.47
N SER A 157 -21.17 -2.48 -6.65
CA SER A 157 -22.49 -3.07 -6.33
C SER A 157 -22.31 -4.37 -5.54
N ALA A 158 -23.04 -4.52 -4.44
CA ALA A 158 -23.15 -5.79 -3.74
C ALA A 158 -23.91 -6.80 -4.61
N GLY A 159 -23.47 -8.05 -4.55
CA GLY A 159 -24.22 -9.14 -5.14
C GLY A 159 -24.04 -9.29 -6.65
N ARG A 160 -22.87 -8.98 -7.24
CA ARG A 160 -22.42 -9.88 -8.29
C ARG A 160 -22.23 -11.21 -7.61
N GLU A 161 -23.26 -12.06 -7.80
CA GLU A 161 -23.21 -13.46 -7.40
C GLU A 161 -22.01 -14.09 -8.12
N ASP A 162 -20.84 -13.96 -7.52
CA ASP A 162 -19.76 -14.84 -7.83
C ASP A 162 -20.28 -16.19 -7.39
N PHE A 163 -20.58 -17.08 -8.31
CA PHE A 163 -21.06 -18.45 -8.09
C PHE A 163 -20.25 -19.22 -7.05
N LEU A 164 -19.06 -18.70 -6.72
CA LEU A 164 -18.12 -19.28 -5.78
C LEU A 164 -18.33 -18.81 -4.34
N GLY A 165 -18.95 -17.64 -4.13
CA GLY A 165 -19.06 -17.03 -2.79
C GLY A 165 -17.70 -16.75 -2.15
N GLY A 166 -17.71 -16.13 -0.98
CA GLY A 166 -16.51 -15.87 -0.19
C GLY A 166 -15.92 -14.47 -0.39
N THR A 167 -14.97 -14.12 0.47
CA THR A 167 -14.30 -12.82 0.53
C THR A 167 -12.80 -13.04 0.53
N ALA A 168 -12.12 -12.48 -0.50
CA ALA A 168 -10.67 -12.52 -0.67
C ALA A 168 -10.07 -11.15 -0.31
N MET A 169 -10.24 -10.71 0.94
CA MET A 169 -9.79 -9.41 1.42
C MET A 169 -8.27 -9.31 1.41
N PHE A 170 -7.57 -10.34 1.90
CA PHE A 170 -6.11 -10.33 1.95
C PHE A 170 -5.49 -10.29 0.55
N ASP A 171 -5.98 -11.11 -0.39
CA ASP A 171 -5.52 -11.07 -1.78
C ASP A 171 -5.73 -9.69 -2.39
N SER A 172 -6.86 -9.03 -2.09
CA SER A 172 -7.22 -7.71 -2.59
C SER A 172 -6.30 -6.60 -2.05
N ILE A 173 -6.05 -6.60 -0.74
CA ILE A 173 -5.14 -5.64 -0.11
C ILE A 173 -3.70 -5.89 -0.56
N PHE A 174 -3.27 -7.15 -0.63
CA PHE A 174 -1.95 -7.51 -1.14
C PHE A 174 -1.75 -7.00 -2.56
N TRP A 175 -2.71 -7.26 -3.45
CA TRP A 175 -2.65 -6.79 -4.82
C TRP A 175 -2.59 -5.26 -4.90
N ALA A 176 -3.41 -4.56 -4.10
CA ALA A 176 -3.38 -3.10 -4.03
C ALA A 176 -1.99 -2.58 -3.61
N CYS A 177 -1.41 -3.09 -2.51
CA CYS A 177 -0.09 -2.69 -2.04
C CYS A 177 1.00 -3.05 -3.07
N TYR A 178 0.99 -4.27 -3.61
CA TYR A 178 2.02 -4.76 -4.53
C TYR A 178 1.92 -4.14 -5.92
N SER A 179 0.71 -4.08 -6.50
CA SER A 179 0.51 -3.71 -7.90
C SER A 179 0.16 -2.24 -8.10
N GLU A 180 -0.65 -1.64 -7.23
CA GLU A 180 -1.08 -0.24 -7.41
C GLU A 180 -0.11 0.74 -6.74
N PHE A 181 0.24 0.50 -5.48
CA PHE A 181 1.20 1.35 -4.79
C PHE A 181 2.65 1.03 -5.19
N GLY A 182 3.01 -0.24 -5.39
CA GLY A 182 4.38 -0.68 -5.67
C GLY A 182 4.96 -0.22 -7.02
N ARG A 183 4.15 0.26 -7.95
CA ARG A 183 4.59 0.73 -9.28
C ARG A 183 5.01 2.18 -9.35
N ILE A 184 4.78 2.94 -8.31
CA ILE A 184 4.97 4.39 -8.29
C ILE A 184 5.99 4.73 -7.21
N ASP A 185 6.85 5.72 -7.47
CA ASP A 185 7.83 6.18 -6.51
C ASP A 185 7.12 6.73 -5.25
N HIS A 186 7.53 6.22 -4.07
CA HIS A 186 6.89 6.50 -2.78
C HIS A 186 7.53 7.66 -2.02
N VAL A 187 8.51 8.32 -2.59
CA VAL A 187 9.24 9.37 -1.90
C VAL A 187 8.37 10.61 -1.75
N GLY A 188 7.99 10.92 -0.52
CA GLY A 188 7.27 12.15 -0.17
C GLY A 188 5.77 12.12 -0.45
N THR A 189 5.12 10.95 -0.37
CA THR A 189 3.66 10.81 -0.42
C THR A 189 3.14 10.17 0.86
N GLY A 190 1.92 10.56 1.29
CA GLY A 190 1.15 9.86 2.31
C GLY A 190 0.29 8.78 1.64
N ASP A 191 0.68 7.52 1.77
CA ASP A 191 0.03 6.40 1.11
C ASP A 191 -0.86 5.63 2.06
N PHE A 192 -2.11 5.41 1.69
CA PHE A 192 -3.00 4.61 2.50
C PHE A 192 -4.07 3.88 1.70
N ILE A 193 -4.63 2.86 2.35
CA ILE A 193 -5.82 2.15 1.88
C ILE A 193 -6.94 2.40 2.87
N LEU A 194 -8.10 2.75 2.35
CA LEU A 194 -9.36 2.84 3.07
C LEU A 194 -10.18 1.59 2.75
N VAL A 195 -10.28 0.68 3.73
CA VAL A 195 -10.99 -0.60 3.58
C VAL A 195 -12.37 -0.51 4.23
N PHE A 196 -13.41 -0.86 3.49
CA PHE A 196 -14.77 -1.01 3.96
C PHE A 196 -15.14 -2.50 3.98
N SER A 197 -15.14 -3.13 5.16
CA SER A 197 -15.38 -4.58 5.31
C SER A 197 -15.79 -4.93 6.73
N ASP A 198 -16.37 -6.11 6.95
CA ASP A 198 -16.53 -6.72 8.27
C ASP A 198 -15.24 -7.43 8.75
N GLY A 199 -14.24 -7.52 7.89
CA GLY A 199 -12.93 -8.11 8.18
C GLY A 199 -12.86 -9.62 8.07
N GLU A 200 -13.92 -10.28 7.59
CA GLU A 200 -13.88 -11.72 7.32
C GLU A 200 -13.11 -11.99 6.02
N ASP A 201 -12.21 -12.95 6.08
CA ASP A 201 -11.49 -13.49 4.93
C ASP A 201 -11.63 -15.02 4.92
N ASN A 202 -12.18 -15.56 3.84
CA ASN A 202 -12.38 -16.99 3.69
C ASN A 202 -12.09 -17.54 2.29
N ALA A 203 -11.58 -16.69 1.41
CA ALA A 203 -11.26 -17.06 0.04
C ALA A 203 -9.86 -16.64 -0.43
N SER A 204 -9.09 -15.92 0.40
CA SER A 204 -7.73 -15.53 0.04
C SER A 204 -6.74 -16.69 0.09
N HIS A 205 -5.73 -16.61 -0.77
CA HIS A 205 -4.55 -17.46 -0.76
C HIS A 205 -3.37 -16.82 -0.01
N THR A 206 -3.39 -15.48 0.10
CA THR A 206 -2.39 -14.68 0.79
C THR A 206 -2.66 -14.68 2.28
N SER A 207 -1.62 -14.79 3.09
CA SER A 207 -1.70 -14.69 4.55
C SER A 207 -1.68 -13.24 5.01
N LEU A 208 -2.15 -13.00 6.24
CA LEU A 208 -2.10 -11.68 6.88
C LEU A 208 -0.66 -11.11 6.90
N ASP A 209 0.34 -11.94 7.22
CA ASP A 209 1.73 -11.50 7.30
C ASP A 209 2.30 -11.09 5.94
N GLU A 210 1.90 -11.74 4.87
CA GLU A 210 2.26 -11.35 3.50
C GLU A 210 1.64 -10.02 3.11
N VAL A 211 0.35 -9.79 3.44
CA VAL A 211 -0.33 -8.51 3.25
C VAL A 211 0.40 -7.40 3.99
N VAL A 212 0.65 -7.60 5.28
CA VAL A 212 1.36 -6.63 6.13
C VAL A 212 2.72 -6.31 5.53
N THR A 213 3.48 -7.34 5.14
CA THR A 213 4.80 -7.16 4.51
C THR A 213 4.72 -6.36 3.22
N ALA A 214 3.74 -6.64 2.35
CA ALA A 214 3.56 -5.91 1.10
C ALA A 214 3.25 -4.42 1.35
N CYS A 215 2.31 -4.13 2.26
CA CYS A 215 1.93 -2.76 2.58
C CYS A 215 3.04 -1.99 3.32
N GLN A 216 3.80 -2.66 4.19
CA GLN A 216 4.95 -2.03 4.83
C GLN A 216 6.08 -1.69 3.86
N ARG A 217 6.29 -2.50 2.82
CA ARG A 217 7.28 -2.23 1.75
C ARG A 217 6.94 -1.01 0.92
N THR A 218 5.66 -0.73 0.76
CA THR A 218 5.14 0.44 0.04
C THR A 218 4.79 1.60 0.96
N HIS A 219 5.09 1.50 2.26
CA HIS A 219 4.75 2.50 3.27
C HIS A 219 3.27 2.87 3.31
N THR A 220 2.39 1.92 2.95
CA THR A 220 0.95 2.12 2.84
C THR A 220 0.27 1.77 4.16
N ALA A 221 -0.37 2.74 4.82
CA ALA A 221 -1.16 2.52 6.02
C ALA A 221 -2.55 1.98 5.67
N ILE A 222 -3.12 1.13 6.54
CA ILE A 222 -4.49 0.60 6.36
C ILE A 222 -5.41 1.24 7.39
N TYR A 223 -6.39 1.99 6.89
CA TYR A 223 -7.52 2.51 7.65
C TYR A 223 -8.77 1.72 7.26
N SER A 224 -9.57 1.31 8.24
CA SER A 224 -10.74 0.49 7.98
C SER A 224 -11.99 1.13 8.57
N PHE A 225 -13.07 1.19 7.79
CA PHE A 225 -14.42 1.38 8.30
C PHE A 225 -15.05 -0.01 8.44
N ARG A 226 -15.23 -0.40 9.71
CA ARG A 226 -15.71 -1.73 10.05
C ARG A 226 -17.23 -1.76 10.08
N ALA A 227 -17.82 -2.62 9.26
CA ALA A 227 -19.20 -3.04 9.40
C ALA A 227 -19.32 -4.09 10.51
N ASP A 228 -20.39 -3.99 11.31
CA ASP A 228 -20.74 -4.99 12.32
C ASP A 228 -22.05 -5.72 11.94
N PRO A 229 -22.03 -6.69 11.01
CA PRO A 229 -23.21 -7.46 10.66
C PRO A 229 -23.71 -8.23 11.89
N LYS A 230 -25.02 -8.31 12.08
CA LYS A 230 -25.63 -9.04 13.21
C LYS A 230 -25.23 -10.51 13.25
N SER A 231 -24.78 -11.07 12.12
CA SER A 231 -24.26 -12.44 12.01
C SER A 231 -22.82 -12.61 12.46
N SER A 232 -22.07 -11.52 12.65
CA SER A 232 -20.62 -11.55 12.91
C SER A 232 -20.24 -11.53 14.39
N PHE A 233 -21.18 -11.66 15.31
CA PHE A 233 -20.91 -11.62 16.77
C PHE A 233 -19.83 -12.61 17.24
N PHE A 234 -19.51 -13.61 16.44
CA PHE A 234 -18.49 -14.63 16.72
C PHE A 234 -17.34 -14.62 15.69
N SER A 235 -17.33 -13.71 14.74
CA SER A 235 -16.28 -13.66 13.71
C SER A 235 -15.04 -12.93 14.23
N GLY A 236 -13.87 -13.46 13.83
CA GLY A 236 -12.57 -12.81 14.12
C GLY A 236 -12.28 -11.57 13.29
N GLY A 237 -13.20 -11.15 12.40
CA GLY A 237 -12.95 -10.10 11.40
C GLY A 237 -12.51 -8.76 11.99
N GLY A 238 -13.15 -8.34 13.07
CA GLY A 238 -12.75 -7.10 13.76
C GLY A 238 -11.33 -7.15 14.34
N ALA A 239 -10.90 -8.31 14.84
CA ALA A 239 -9.52 -8.49 15.30
C ALA A 239 -8.54 -8.46 14.12
N THR A 240 -8.92 -9.01 12.97
CA THR A 240 -8.15 -9.01 11.74
C THR A 240 -7.91 -7.57 11.23
N LEU A 241 -8.96 -6.75 11.14
CA LEU A 241 -8.84 -5.34 10.75
C LEU A 241 -7.99 -4.54 11.74
N ALA A 242 -8.15 -4.79 13.04
CA ALA A 242 -7.34 -4.13 14.08
C ALA A 242 -5.85 -4.52 13.96
N GLU A 243 -5.56 -5.78 13.65
CA GLU A 243 -4.19 -6.25 13.45
C GLU A 243 -3.56 -5.65 12.19
N LEU A 244 -4.27 -5.62 11.06
CA LEU A 244 -3.83 -4.96 9.82
C LEU A 244 -3.52 -3.48 10.07
N ALA A 245 -4.43 -2.75 10.67
CA ALA A 245 -4.25 -1.32 10.99
C ALA A 245 -3.04 -1.11 11.91
N SER A 246 -2.96 -1.86 13.01
CA SER A 246 -1.85 -1.74 13.98
C SER A 246 -0.49 -2.04 13.36
N LYS A 247 -0.39 -3.05 12.48
CA LYS A 247 0.89 -3.43 11.85
C LYS A 247 1.29 -2.50 10.71
N THR A 248 0.37 -1.73 10.14
CA THR A 248 0.64 -0.82 9.01
C THR A 248 0.66 0.65 9.39
N GLY A 249 0.22 1.02 10.59
CA GLY A 249 0.22 2.41 11.08
C GLY A 249 -1.07 3.16 10.81
N GLY A 250 -2.17 2.45 10.60
CA GLY A 250 -3.51 3.03 10.45
C GLY A 250 -4.41 2.80 11.67
N ARG A 251 -5.72 2.89 11.46
CA ARG A 251 -6.77 2.79 12.50
C ARG A 251 -8.00 2.06 12.00
N VAL A 252 -8.84 1.61 12.93
CA VAL A 252 -10.17 1.06 12.64
C VAL A 252 -11.22 2.01 13.16
N PHE A 253 -12.20 2.34 12.32
CA PHE A 253 -13.39 3.13 12.61
C PHE A 253 -14.64 2.26 12.45
N HIS A 254 -15.76 2.71 12.96
CA HIS A 254 -17.04 2.02 12.78
C HIS A 254 -17.88 2.76 11.73
N ASP A 255 -18.55 2.01 10.85
CA ASP A 255 -19.36 2.57 9.77
C ASP A 255 -20.78 3.00 10.19
N ASN A 256 -21.15 2.75 11.45
CA ASN A 256 -22.46 3.05 12.02
C ASN A 256 -22.51 4.38 12.79
N GLY A 257 -21.47 5.20 12.67
CA GLY A 257 -21.40 6.53 13.25
C GLY A 257 -22.40 7.52 12.62
N SER A 258 -22.68 8.59 13.33
CA SER A 258 -23.39 9.74 12.76
C SER A 258 -22.55 10.40 11.65
N GLU A 259 -23.18 11.19 10.77
CA GLU A 259 -22.47 11.92 9.71
C GLU A 259 -21.34 12.81 10.28
N ALA A 260 -21.55 13.40 11.47
CA ALA A 260 -20.53 14.20 12.13
C ALA A 260 -19.34 13.35 12.61
N GLU A 261 -19.59 12.20 13.21
CA GLU A 261 -18.53 11.26 13.64
C GLU A 261 -17.72 10.76 12.46
N ILE A 262 -18.38 10.33 11.38
CA ILE A 262 -17.72 9.89 10.14
C ILE A 262 -16.85 11.01 9.55
N TYR A 263 -17.34 12.24 9.55
CA TYR A 263 -16.56 13.39 9.08
C TYR A 263 -15.34 13.67 9.95
N ASP A 264 -15.48 13.56 11.28
CA ASP A 264 -14.37 13.72 12.21
C ASP A 264 -13.34 12.60 12.03
N ASP A 265 -13.77 11.35 11.80
CA ASP A 265 -12.90 10.22 11.51
C ASP A 265 -12.10 10.45 10.22
N LEU A 266 -12.74 10.90 9.15
CA LEU A 266 -12.08 11.22 7.89
C LEU A 266 -11.08 12.39 8.04
N ARG A 267 -11.44 13.42 8.82
CA ARG A 267 -10.52 14.52 9.13
C ARG A 267 -9.34 14.06 9.96
N MET A 268 -9.54 13.11 10.87
CA MET A 268 -8.46 12.51 11.64
C MET A 268 -7.48 11.78 10.72
N ILE A 269 -7.98 10.99 9.75
CA ILE A 269 -7.14 10.34 8.73
C ILE A 269 -6.36 11.40 7.93
N GLU A 270 -7.03 12.47 7.49
CA GLU A 270 -6.36 13.55 6.76
C GLU A 270 -5.26 14.21 7.59
N ALA A 271 -5.55 14.54 8.86
CA ALA A 271 -4.58 15.15 9.76
C ALA A 271 -3.37 14.24 9.99
N ASP A 272 -3.60 12.95 10.19
CA ASP A 272 -2.57 11.94 10.32
C ASP A 272 -1.65 11.96 9.09
N LEU A 273 -2.20 11.82 7.89
CA LEU A 273 -1.44 11.66 6.66
C LEU A 273 -0.73 12.95 6.20
N ARG A 274 -1.29 14.13 6.51
CA ARG A 274 -0.69 15.41 6.10
C ARG A 274 0.32 15.97 7.10
N ASN A 275 0.41 15.39 8.30
CA ASN A 275 1.29 15.83 9.37
C ASN A 275 2.16 14.68 9.87
N GLU A 276 2.74 13.95 8.93
CA GLU A 276 3.60 12.81 9.24
C GLU A 276 5.00 13.22 9.68
N TYR A 277 5.57 12.43 10.56
CA TYR A 277 7.01 12.36 10.80
C TYR A 277 7.58 11.12 10.14
N ARG A 278 8.74 11.28 9.53
CA ARG A 278 9.55 10.18 9.00
C ARG A 278 10.82 10.02 9.82
N LEU A 279 11.06 8.82 10.31
CA LEU A 279 12.24 8.45 11.06
C LEU A 279 12.88 7.24 10.39
N VAL A 280 14.15 7.36 10.02
CA VAL A 280 14.93 6.26 9.43
C VAL A 280 16.04 5.89 10.38
N TYR A 281 16.17 4.60 10.70
CA TYR A 281 17.18 4.11 11.62
C TYR A 281 17.74 2.75 11.23
N LYS A 282 18.92 2.42 11.76
CA LYS A 282 19.48 1.06 11.72
C LYS A 282 19.16 0.34 13.03
N PRO A 283 18.53 -0.85 13.01
CA PRO A 283 18.35 -1.67 14.18
C PRO A 283 19.70 -2.03 14.82
N ALA A 284 19.78 -2.09 16.16
CA ALA A 284 21.00 -2.48 16.85
C ALA A 284 21.37 -3.94 16.63
N ALA A 285 20.40 -4.80 16.34
CA ALA A 285 20.60 -6.22 16.08
C ALA A 285 19.47 -6.72 15.15
N LEU A 286 19.68 -6.59 13.85
CA LEU A 286 18.77 -7.14 12.85
C LEU A 286 19.21 -8.57 12.53
N LYS A 287 18.30 -9.53 12.69
CA LYS A 287 18.46 -10.89 12.20
C LYS A 287 17.67 -11.03 10.91
N HIS A 288 18.26 -11.66 9.90
CA HIS A 288 17.59 -11.91 8.62
C HIS A 288 16.82 -13.25 8.64
N ASP A 289 15.98 -13.44 9.66
CA ASP A 289 15.28 -14.69 9.93
C ASP A 289 13.74 -14.60 9.71
N GLY A 290 13.27 -13.44 9.30
CA GLY A 290 11.85 -13.17 9.11
C GLY A 290 11.07 -12.99 10.42
N SER A 291 11.75 -12.87 11.57
CA SER A 291 11.07 -12.61 12.84
C SER A 291 10.43 -11.23 12.88
N PHE A 292 9.34 -11.12 13.64
CA PHE A 292 8.67 -9.83 13.85
C PHE A 292 9.44 -9.00 14.89
N HIS A 293 9.79 -7.78 14.52
CA HIS A 293 10.39 -6.78 15.39
C HIS A 293 9.34 -5.80 15.88
N ARG A 294 9.14 -5.73 17.19
CA ARG A 294 8.22 -4.78 17.82
C ARG A 294 8.87 -3.41 17.92
N ILE A 295 8.11 -2.37 17.55
CA ILE A 295 8.51 -0.98 17.69
C ILE A 295 7.74 -0.33 18.82
N GLU A 296 8.46 0.43 19.65
CA GLU A 296 7.91 1.29 20.68
C GLU A 296 8.49 2.69 20.49
N LEU A 297 7.62 3.69 20.28
CA LEU A 297 8.00 5.10 20.18
C LEU A 297 7.25 5.90 21.23
N LYS A 298 7.99 6.68 22.00
CA LYS A 298 7.42 7.59 23.02
C LYS A 298 7.83 9.02 22.73
N GLY A 299 6.94 9.95 22.91
CA GLY A 299 7.15 11.39 22.81
C GLY A 299 7.21 12.08 24.17
N PRO A 300 7.35 13.42 24.20
CA PRO A 300 7.27 14.24 25.40
C PRO A 300 5.83 14.28 25.96
N GLU A 301 5.69 14.79 27.19
CA GLU A 301 4.38 14.85 27.90
C GLU A 301 3.25 15.58 27.15
N ARG A 302 3.57 16.52 26.26
CA ARG A 302 2.59 17.20 25.42
C ARG A 302 1.99 16.32 24.32
N VAL A 303 2.56 15.14 24.10
CA VAL A 303 2.06 14.15 23.14
C VAL A 303 1.25 13.10 23.90
N GLU A 304 -0.05 13.11 23.71
CA GLU A 304 -0.96 12.12 24.30
C GLU A 304 -0.91 10.80 23.57
N SER A 305 -0.83 10.83 22.23
CA SER A 305 -0.78 9.62 21.42
C SER A 305 0.19 9.72 20.26
N ILE A 306 0.83 8.57 19.95
CA ILE A 306 1.62 8.38 18.73
C ILE A 306 1.02 7.21 17.99
N VAL A 307 0.61 7.45 16.73
CA VAL A 307 0.13 6.43 15.82
C VAL A 307 1.28 6.02 14.92
N ILE A 308 1.71 4.79 15.07
CA ILE A 308 2.83 4.19 14.38
C ILE A 308 2.57 2.70 14.19
N ARG A 309 3.13 2.09 13.15
CA ARG A 309 3.05 0.63 13.01
C ARG A 309 3.68 -0.07 14.23
N SER A 310 3.07 -1.15 14.68
CA SER A 310 3.51 -1.87 15.89
C SER A 310 4.85 -2.62 15.70
N GLY A 311 5.32 -2.75 14.45
CA GLY A 311 6.57 -3.43 14.13
C GLY A 311 6.75 -3.71 12.64
N TYR A 312 7.71 -4.57 12.34
CA TYR A 312 8.00 -5.02 10.98
C TYR A 312 8.56 -6.44 10.99
N TYR A 313 8.48 -7.11 9.86
CA TYR A 313 9.15 -8.41 9.67
C TYR A 313 10.57 -8.20 9.16
N ALA A 314 11.53 -8.82 9.82
CA ALA A 314 12.91 -8.81 9.37
C ALA A 314 13.02 -9.46 7.97
N PRO A 315 13.92 -9.00 7.09
CA PRO A 315 14.16 -9.65 5.81
C PRO A 315 14.51 -11.13 6.00
N LYS A 316 14.14 -11.98 5.05
CA LYS A 316 14.65 -13.34 4.91
C LYS A 316 15.67 -13.36 3.76
N HIS A 317 16.80 -14.00 3.96
CA HIS A 317 17.76 -14.26 2.90
C HIS A 317 17.32 -15.42 2.01
#